data_edfdd0e89a311c34c635a508e33de226
#
_entry.id   edfdd0e89a311c34c635a508e33de226
#
_cell.length_a   1.000
_cell.length_b   1.000
_cell.length_c   1.000
_cell.angle_alpha   90.00
_cell.angle_beta   90.00
_cell.angle_gamma   90.00
#
_symmetry.space_group_name_H-M   'P 1'
#
loop_
_entity.id
_entity.type
_entity.pdbx_description
1 polymer ?
#
loop_
_entity_poly.entity_id
_entity_poly.type
_entity_poly.pdbx_seq_one_letter_code
_entity_poly.pdbx_strand_id
1 'polypeptide(L)'
;MSNKCPKCQAKLSPFYLKPTCPKCGVNIMQYGFDEKLEEDKVNAEKEWSKLENSLLNIKKSTIGSPWTIVRLVLFFTPLASMCLPLFWAGHKNVSLISFIMSIVNHGLDFKGIASDKSYLFAVLSIICVIVFSLAEIICSLFTAKNGGYKRNIIAFSLNFIVLAVLSFLSIGFGAKAKIGLIITFLIYLAKFVLHNIVSKKGIKPYNLVIAVAIAGSIIASLFCFYHSNKVVYTAPKVESSNISAVTFNVASAFGTSFEDTDSMTRCNRFANYMNDVKPDLIGTQEINSYWLSDLKNELKDYESYGVKRGGDDDEKNSEMNAVFWNKNKFSLLDKNTIWLSQTPNKESKYTYLDENGKEAQAGCNRICTYVVLTEKETGKNLVLLNTHLDNASEQALNFGANVVFQKVEELKNEYGKNVRIVLTGDFNSTVDSAAYKTIAKILNDSTDLSKKGATYQEWGYCYTEDDPIDFIFTSGEPSNYTVLNDLNGGYISDHYGVFASVKF
;
A
#
# COMPACT_ATOMS: atom_id res chain seq x y z
N MET A 1 -65.87 -3.17 21.63
CA MET A 1 -66.96 -2.15 21.72
C MET A 1 -67.66 -2.35 23.06
N SER A 2 -67.91 -1.28 23.82
CA SER A 2 -68.63 -1.43 25.11
C SER A 2 -70.09 -1.71 24.83
N ASN A 3 -70.65 -2.78 25.42
CA ASN A 3 -72.06 -3.13 25.29
C ASN A 3 -73.01 -2.14 26.07
N LYS A 4 -72.68 -0.87 26.10
CA LYS A 4 -73.43 0.17 26.81
C LYS A 4 -73.55 1.41 25.93
N CYS A 5 -74.69 2.10 26.03
CA CYS A 5 -74.88 3.38 25.40
C CYS A 5 -73.87 4.43 25.95
N PRO A 6 -73.14 5.16 25.13
CA PRO A 6 -72.09 6.10 25.58
C PRO A 6 -72.74 7.30 26.34
N LYS A 7 -73.99 7.70 26.07
CA LYS A 7 -74.68 8.77 26.75
C LYS A 7 -75.36 8.35 28.06
N CYS A 8 -76.19 7.34 28.04
CA CYS A 8 -77.03 7.00 29.21
C CYS A 8 -76.57 5.71 29.92
N GLN A 9 -75.49 5.05 29.51
CA GLN A 9 -74.88 3.80 30.06
C GLN A 9 -75.84 2.60 30.09
N ALA A 10 -76.99 2.65 29.38
CA ALA A 10 -77.91 1.56 29.28
C ALA A 10 -77.23 0.38 28.58
N LYS A 11 -77.40 -0.86 29.11
CA LYS A 11 -76.88 -2.07 28.46
C LYS A 11 -77.57 -2.26 27.12
N LEU A 12 -76.76 -2.52 26.09
CA LEU A 12 -77.18 -2.85 24.72
C LEU A 12 -76.91 -4.32 24.47
N SER A 13 -77.77 -4.96 23.64
CA SER A 13 -77.44 -6.30 23.20
C SER A 13 -76.14 -6.33 22.44
N PRO A 14 -75.29 -7.41 22.57
CA PRO A 14 -74.10 -7.56 21.77
C PRO A 14 -74.35 -7.48 20.26
N PHE A 15 -75.57 -7.79 19.83
CA PHE A 15 -75.98 -7.81 18.41
C PHE A 15 -76.89 -6.58 18.07
N TYR A 16 -76.88 -5.50 18.86
CA TYR A 16 -77.66 -4.30 18.60
C TYR A 16 -77.01 -3.49 17.45
N LEU A 17 -77.64 -3.53 16.26
CA LEU A 17 -77.12 -2.94 15.03
C LEU A 17 -77.81 -1.58 14.68
N LYS A 18 -78.79 -1.12 15.45
CA LYS A 18 -79.42 0.19 15.17
C LYS A 18 -78.53 1.35 15.63
N PRO A 19 -78.49 2.47 14.88
CA PRO A 19 -77.60 3.59 15.19
C PRO A 19 -78.10 4.40 16.40
N THR A 20 -79.38 4.26 16.84
CA THR A 20 -79.97 5.05 17.89
C THR A 20 -80.20 4.24 19.16
N CYS A 21 -79.90 4.80 20.32
CA CYS A 21 -80.17 4.16 21.63
C CYS A 21 -81.66 3.96 21.90
N PRO A 22 -82.13 2.76 22.26
CA PRO A 22 -83.52 2.47 22.50
C PRO A 22 -84.09 3.18 23.76
N LYS A 23 -83.21 3.63 24.67
CA LYS A 23 -83.57 4.28 25.93
C LYS A 23 -83.55 5.82 25.86
N CYS A 24 -82.59 6.42 25.22
CA CYS A 24 -82.41 7.90 25.22
C CYS A 24 -82.44 8.55 23.83
N GLY A 25 -82.64 7.75 22.76
CA GLY A 25 -82.70 8.23 21.38
C GLY A 25 -81.45 8.76 20.75
N VAL A 26 -80.32 8.80 21.47
CA VAL A 26 -79.09 9.34 20.96
C VAL A 26 -78.48 8.40 19.83
N ASN A 27 -77.95 9.01 18.81
CA ASN A 27 -77.21 8.27 17.82
C ASN A 27 -75.87 7.78 18.44
N ILE A 28 -75.80 6.47 18.66
CA ILE A 28 -74.65 5.81 19.36
C ILE A 28 -73.39 5.92 18.59
N MET A 29 -73.47 5.97 17.26
CA MET A 29 -72.29 6.04 16.39
C MET A 29 -71.70 7.46 16.26
N GLN A 30 -72.56 8.46 16.42
CA GLN A 30 -72.16 9.87 16.30
C GLN A 30 -71.94 10.54 17.65
N TYR A 31 -72.34 9.93 18.78
CA TYR A 31 -72.22 10.50 20.10
C TYR A 31 -70.75 10.73 20.48
N GLY A 32 -70.37 11.99 20.73
CA GLY A 32 -69.00 12.38 21.01
C GLY A 32 -68.08 12.41 19.77
N PHE A 33 -68.68 12.34 18.58
CA PHE A 33 -67.89 12.38 17.35
C PHE A 33 -67.24 13.77 17.15
N ASP A 34 -68.04 14.85 17.40
CA ASP A 34 -67.53 16.20 17.25
C ASP A 34 -66.44 16.53 18.29
N GLU A 35 -66.59 16.06 19.55
CA GLU A 35 -65.62 16.23 20.62
C GLU A 35 -64.31 15.48 20.25
N LYS A 36 -64.42 14.28 19.71
CA LYS A 36 -63.30 13.47 19.29
C LYS A 36 -62.60 14.04 18.06
N LEU A 37 -63.39 14.59 17.12
CA LEU A 37 -62.86 15.28 15.94
C LEU A 37 -62.08 16.54 16.34
N GLU A 38 -62.55 17.30 17.31
CA GLU A 38 -61.87 18.49 17.82
C GLU A 38 -60.59 18.09 18.60
N GLU A 39 -60.61 17.00 19.38
CA GLU A 39 -59.44 16.49 20.05
C GLU A 39 -58.36 16.00 19.04
N ASP A 40 -58.78 15.28 18.01
CA ASP A 40 -57.90 14.81 16.94
C ASP A 40 -57.30 16.00 16.15
N LYS A 41 -58.10 17.07 15.89
CA LYS A 41 -57.63 18.32 15.27
C LYS A 41 -56.58 19.01 16.11
N VAL A 42 -56.82 19.20 17.41
CA VAL A 42 -55.86 19.81 18.34
C VAL A 42 -54.58 18.98 18.42
N ASN A 43 -54.67 17.65 18.43
CA ASN A 43 -53.50 16.79 18.41
C ASN A 43 -52.72 16.91 17.09
N ALA A 44 -53.39 16.95 15.93
CA ALA A 44 -52.81 17.14 14.63
C ALA A 44 -52.09 18.50 14.52
N GLU A 45 -52.73 19.61 15.00
CA GLU A 45 -52.10 20.93 15.04
C GLU A 45 -50.86 20.96 15.93
N LYS A 46 -50.89 20.28 17.07
CA LYS A 46 -49.74 20.15 17.97
C LYS A 46 -48.58 19.35 17.32
N GLU A 47 -48.88 18.27 16.63
CA GLU A 47 -47.88 17.49 15.91
C GLU A 47 -47.31 18.28 14.73
N TRP A 48 -48.14 19.00 13.98
CA TRP A 48 -47.70 19.89 12.89
C TRP A 48 -46.78 21.00 13.40
N SER A 49 -47.14 21.67 14.49
CA SER A 49 -46.34 22.71 15.13
C SER A 49 -44.95 22.17 15.58
N LYS A 50 -44.90 20.95 16.10
CA LYS A 50 -43.61 20.29 16.44
C LYS A 50 -42.75 20.04 15.20
N LEU A 51 -43.35 19.55 14.11
CA LEU A 51 -42.68 19.31 12.84
C LEU A 51 -42.14 20.62 12.25
N GLU A 52 -42.97 21.65 12.17
CA GLU A 52 -42.59 22.98 11.66
C GLU A 52 -41.43 23.58 12.46
N ASN A 53 -41.50 23.54 13.79
CA ASN A 53 -40.41 23.98 14.66
C ASN A 53 -39.12 23.18 14.42
N SER A 54 -39.24 21.90 14.18
CA SER A 54 -38.07 21.04 13.86
C SER A 54 -37.44 21.41 12.53
N LEU A 55 -38.25 21.64 11.49
CA LEU A 55 -37.77 22.08 10.17
C LEU A 55 -37.13 23.47 10.22
N LEU A 56 -37.69 24.40 10.96
CA LEU A 56 -37.11 25.74 11.19
C LEU A 56 -35.75 25.64 11.91
N ASN A 57 -35.62 24.76 12.90
CA ASN A 57 -34.37 24.55 13.59
C ASN A 57 -33.29 23.92 12.66
N ILE A 58 -33.67 22.98 11.82
CA ILE A 58 -32.77 22.42 10.79
C ILE A 58 -32.32 23.51 9.83
N LYS A 59 -33.28 24.32 9.29
CA LYS A 59 -32.98 25.44 8.42
C LYS A 59 -31.97 26.42 9.06
N LYS A 60 -32.22 26.83 10.32
CA LYS A 60 -31.30 27.70 11.07
C LYS A 60 -29.93 27.05 11.29
N SER A 61 -29.87 25.75 11.50
CA SER A 61 -28.61 25.01 11.73
C SER A 61 -27.77 24.81 10.45
N THR A 62 -28.40 24.80 9.27
CA THR A 62 -27.75 24.49 7.99
C THR A 62 -27.51 25.70 7.11
N ILE A 63 -28.56 26.48 6.83
CA ILE A 63 -28.54 27.60 5.87
C ILE A 63 -28.92 28.94 6.52
N GLY A 64 -28.98 29.01 7.84
CA GLY A 64 -29.41 30.22 8.57
C GLY A 64 -28.41 31.39 8.49
N SER A 65 -27.17 31.15 8.08
CA SER A 65 -26.15 32.20 7.82
C SER A 65 -25.05 31.63 6.94
N PRO A 66 -24.23 32.48 6.27
CA PRO A 66 -23.06 31.99 5.51
C PRO A 66 -22.12 31.09 6.34
N TRP A 67 -21.91 31.43 7.60
CA TRP A 67 -21.07 30.65 8.51
C TRP A 67 -21.64 29.28 8.84
N THR A 68 -22.98 29.12 8.89
CA THR A 68 -23.59 27.79 9.07
C THR A 68 -23.45 26.93 7.84
N ILE A 69 -23.45 27.51 6.63
CA ILE A 69 -23.22 26.82 5.38
C ILE A 69 -21.73 26.31 5.32
N VAL A 70 -20.77 27.20 5.57
CA VAL A 70 -19.33 26.84 5.60
C VAL A 70 -19.09 25.74 6.64
N ARG A 71 -19.72 25.85 7.82
CA ARG A 71 -19.64 24.79 8.84
C ARG A 71 -20.18 23.45 8.31
N LEU A 72 -21.32 23.46 7.62
CA LEU A 72 -21.91 22.25 7.07
C LEU A 72 -20.97 21.57 6.07
N VAL A 73 -20.36 22.35 5.17
CA VAL A 73 -19.35 21.85 4.21
C VAL A 73 -18.15 21.23 4.95
N LEU A 74 -17.64 21.90 5.98
CA LEU A 74 -16.50 21.40 6.75
C LEU A 74 -16.79 20.10 7.52
N PHE A 75 -18.05 19.72 7.76
CA PHE A 75 -18.36 18.41 8.35
C PHE A 75 -18.02 17.23 7.43
N PHE A 76 -18.00 17.43 6.11
CA PHE A 76 -17.65 16.40 5.14
C PHE A 76 -16.13 16.32 4.90
N THR A 77 -15.37 17.35 5.25
CA THR A 77 -13.93 17.40 4.96
C THR A 77 -13.09 16.34 5.68
N PRO A 78 -13.39 15.87 6.93
CA PRO A 78 -12.68 14.74 7.50
C PRO A 78 -12.83 13.45 6.68
N LEU A 79 -14.02 13.20 6.13
CA LEU A 79 -14.24 12.04 5.25
C LEU A 79 -13.39 12.13 3.98
N ALA A 80 -13.34 13.31 3.36
CA ALA A 80 -12.50 13.55 2.21
C ALA A 80 -11.00 13.40 2.53
N SER A 81 -10.56 13.84 3.72
CA SER A 81 -9.16 13.70 4.13
C SER A 81 -8.72 12.26 4.38
N MET A 82 -9.64 11.33 4.65
CA MET A 82 -9.32 9.90 4.75
C MET A 82 -8.88 9.29 3.41
N CYS A 83 -9.17 9.94 2.28
CA CYS A 83 -8.69 9.53 0.97
C CYS A 83 -7.20 9.85 0.76
N LEU A 84 -6.62 10.75 1.55
CA LEU A 84 -5.19 11.05 1.52
C LEU A 84 -4.39 9.97 2.26
N PRO A 85 -3.12 9.73 1.93
CA PRO A 85 -2.24 8.87 2.71
C PRO A 85 -2.06 9.42 4.13
N LEU A 86 -2.58 8.69 5.13
CA LEU A 86 -2.51 9.07 6.54
C LEU A 86 -1.29 8.48 7.22
N PHE A 87 -0.99 7.23 6.91
CA PHE A 87 0.10 6.45 7.50
C PHE A 87 0.82 5.62 6.44
N TRP A 88 2.03 5.26 6.76
CA TRP A 88 2.72 4.09 6.24
C TRP A 88 2.70 3.03 7.34
N ALA A 89 1.96 1.95 7.14
CA ALA A 89 1.81 0.86 8.12
C ALA A 89 1.54 -0.45 7.38
N GLY A 90 2.02 -1.58 7.92
CA GLY A 90 1.93 -2.87 7.25
C GLY A 90 2.58 -2.84 5.86
N HIS A 91 3.70 -2.10 5.76
CA HIS A 91 4.51 -1.93 4.55
C HIS A 91 3.78 -1.28 3.35
N LYS A 92 2.69 -0.55 3.59
CA LYS A 92 1.92 0.15 2.55
C LYS A 92 1.35 1.47 3.04
N ASN A 93 0.98 2.35 2.11
CA ASN A 93 0.23 3.56 2.43
C ASN A 93 -1.19 3.21 2.88
N VAL A 94 -1.61 3.78 4.00
CA VAL A 94 -2.95 3.58 4.56
C VAL A 94 -3.77 4.84 4.34
N SER A 95 -4.79 4.71 3.49
CA SER A 95 -5.84 5.68 3.22
C SER A 95 -7.16 4.94 3.04
N LEU A 96 -8.28 5.64 2.97
CA LEU A 96 -9.57 5.03 2.64
C LEU A 96 -9.53 4.38 1.24
N ILE A 97 -8.89 5.03 0.27
CA ILE A 97 -8.81 4.52 -1.10
C ILE A 97 -7.96 3.25 -1.14
N SER A 98 -6.75 3.26 -0.55
CA SER A 98 -5.89 2.08 -0.54
C SER A 98 -6.52 0.90 0.20
N PHE A 99 -7.27 1.17 1.28
CA PHE A 99 -7.99 0.14 2.01
C PHE A 99 -9.12 -0.49 1.18
N ILE A 100 -9.92 0.35 0.47
CA ILE A 100 -10.97 -0.15 -0.44
C ILE A 100 -10.35 -0.95 -1.59
N MET A 101 -9.28 -0.46 -2.21
CA MET A 101 -8.60 -1.15 -3.31
C MET A 101 -8.01 -2.49 -2.86
N SER A 102 -7.45 -2.55 -1.66
CA SER A 102 -6.97 -3.81 -1.07
C SER A 102 -8.11 -4.83 -0.92
N ILE A 103 -9.31 -4.40 -0.46
CA ILE A 103 -10.48 -5.28 -0.37
C ILE A 103 -10.96 -5.75 -1.74
N VAL A 104 -10.96 -4.87 -2.73
CA VAL A 104 -11.41 -5.19 -4.10
C VAL A 104 -10.47 -6.20 -4.77
N ASN A 105 -9.16 -6.02 -4.62
CA ASN A 105 -8.16 -6.84 -5.30
C ASN A 105 -7.90 -8.18 -4.59
N HIS A 106 -7.91 -8.20 -3.26
CA HIS A 106 -7.46 -9.36 -2.46
C HIS A 106 -8.52 -9.87 -1.47
N GLY A 107 -9.70 -9.24 -1.40
CA GLY A 107 -10.71 -9.53 -0.39
C GLY A 107 -10.38 -8.94 0.98
N LEU A 108 -11.23 -9.19 1.97
CA LEU A 108 -11.06 -8.71 3.33
C LEU A 108 -10.21 -9.69 4.16
N ASP A 109 -8.93 -9.41 4.28
CA ASP A 109 -8.00 -10.22 5.09
C ASP A 109 -7.96 -9.77 6.55
N PHE A 110 -8.83 -10.35 7.38
CA PHE A 110 -8.85 -10.08 8.82
C PHE A 110 -7.58 -10.56 9.55
N LYS A 111 -6.93 -11.65 9.08
CA LYS A 111 -5.73 -12.17 9.72
C LYS A 111 -4.53 -11.24 9.46
N GLY A 112 -4.33 -10.81 8.21
CA GLY A 112 -3.28 -9.87 7.86
C GLY A 112 -3.46 -8.51 8.55
N ILE A 113 -4.70 -7.99 8.64
CA ILE A 113 -4.98 -6.75 9.37
C ILE A 113 -4.65 -6.91 10.87
N ALA A 114 -4.98 -8.02 11.48
CA ALA A 114 -4.79 -8.24 12.92
C ALA A 114 -3.34 -8.60 13.30
N SER A 115 -2.55 -9.15 12.38
CA SER A 115 -1.16 -9.55 12.62
C SER A 115 -0.23 -8.36 12.82
N ASP A 116 -0.45 -7.26 12.08
CA ASP A 116 0.31 -6.02 12.23
C ASP A 116 -0.49 -4.97 13.02
N LYS A 117 -0.09 -4.75 14.27
CA LYS A 117 -0.76 -3.77 15.15
C LYS A 117 -0.71 -2.35 14.61
N SER A 118 0.37 -1.97 13.90
CA SER A 118 0.48 -0.64 13.31
C SER A 118 -0.58 -0.44 12.23
N TYR A 119 -0.76 -1.42 11.37
CA TYR A 119 -1.76 -1.42 10.31
C TYR A 119 -3.19 -1.52 10.86
N LEU A 120 -3.42 -2.38 11.85
CA LEU A 120 -4.71 -2.52 12.53
C LEU A 120 -5.23 -1.16 13.06
N PHE A 121 -4.39 -0.45 13.84
CA PHE A 121 -4.80 0.85 14.40
C PHE A 121 -4.95 1.95 13.34
N ALA A 122 -4.16 1.92 12.26
CA ALA A 122 -4.34 2.81 11.13
C ALA A 122 -5.70 2.61 10.45
N VAL A 123 -6.07 1.37 10.14
CA VAL A 123 -7.37 1.02 9.53
C VAL A 123 -8.53 1.36 10.48
N LEU A 124 -8.41 1.03 11.77
CA LEU A 124 -9.43 1.38 12.77
C LEU A 124 -9.63 2.90 12.88
N SER A 125 -8.56 3.70 12.75
CA SER A 125 -8.69 5.16 12.76
C SER A 125 -9.57 5.67 11.62
N ILE A 126 -9.40 5.13 10.41
CA ILE A 126 -10.23 5.48 9.23
C ILE A 126 -11.69 5.10 9.45
N ILE A 127 -11.95 3.85 9.86
CA ILE A 127 -13.31 3.36 10.08
C ILE A 127 -14.01 4.18 11.15
N CYS A 128 -13.35 4.45 12.28
CA CYS A 128 -13.91 5.22 13.37
C CYS A 128 -14.21 6.67 12.95
N VAL A 129 -13.32 7.33 12.20
CA VAL A 129 -13.57 8.68 11.68
C VAL A 129 -14.80 8.70 10.79
N ILE A 130 -15.01 7.70 9.94
CA ILE A 130 -16.21 7.61 9.10
C ILE A 130 -17.47 7.54 9.99
N VAL A 131 -17.49 6.60 10.94
CA VAL A 131 -18.66 6.40 11.82
C VAL A 131 -18.97 7.63 12.66
N PHE A 132 -17.95 8.19 13.32
CA PHE A 132 -18.13 9.37 14.17
C PHE A 132 -18.40 10.65 13.39
N SER A 133 -17.87 10.79 12.15
CA SER A 133 -18.21 11.93 11.29
C SER A 133 -19.67 11.89 10.85
N LEU A 134 -20.22 10.71 10.55
CA LEU A 134 -21.65 10.57 10.25
C LEU A 134 -22.51 10.96 11.47
N ALA A 135 -22.15 10.51 12.67
CA ALA A 135 -22.85 10.91 13.91
C ALA A 135 -22.75 12.43 14.15
N GLU A 136 -21.59 13.02 13.89
CA GLU A 136 -21.36 14.46 14.02
C GLU A 136 -22.20 15.26 13.01
N ILE A 137 -22.31 14.80 11.75
CA ILE A 137 -23.19 15.41 10.73
C ILE A 137 -24.64 15.41 11.23
N ILE A 138 -25.15 14.27 11.72
CA ILE A 138 -26.52 14.18 12.28
C ILE A 138 -26.69 15.16 13.43
N CYS A 139 -25.78 15.21 14.40
CA CYS A 139 -25.83 16.15 15.50
C CYS A 139 -25.83 17.63 15.04
N SER A 140 -25.12 17.92 13.93
CA SER A 140 -24.99 19.28 13.38
C SER A 140 -26.30 19.81 12.82
N LEU A 141 -27.18 18.97 12.30
CA LEU A 141 -28.51 19.35 11.79
C LEU A 141 -29.39 19.92 12.88
N PHE A 142 -29.16 19.55 14.13
CA PHE A 142 -29.98 20.00 15.30
C PHE A 142 -29.23 20.98 16.21
N THR A 143 -28.18 21.65 15.73
CA THR A 143 -27.37 22.55 16.56
C THR A 143 -28.16 23.76 17.08
N ALA A 144 -29.15 24.26 16.35
CA ALA A 144 -30.01 25.40 16.77
C ALA A 144 -31.04 25.02 17.87
N LYS A 145 -31.28 23.71 18.07
CA LYS A 145 -32.17 23.23 19.13
C LYS A 145 -31.50 23.39 20.50
N ASN A 146 -32.31 23.59 21.57
CA ASN A 146 -31.82 23.68 22.94
C ASN A 146 -30.86 22.51 23.26
N GLY A 147 -29.64 22.82 23.71
CA GLY A 147 -28.60 21.85 23.98
C GLY A 147 -27.91 21.25 22.73
N GLY A 148 -28.32 21.59 21.50
CA GLY A 148 -27.75 21.08 20.27
C GLY A 148 -26.28 21.42 20.09
N TYR A 149 -25.89 22.64 20.47
CA TYR A 149 -24.48 23.05 20.49
C TYR A 149 -23.62 22.13 21.37
N LYS A 150 -24.09 21.82 22.59
CA LYS A 150 -23.38 20.95 23.53
C LYS A 150 -23.22 19.51 22.97
N ARG A 151 -24.28 18.99 22.34
CA ARG A 151 -24.21 17.65 21.69
C ARG A 151 -23.26 17.64 20.53
N ASN A 152 -23.26 18.68 19.71
CA ASN A 152 -22.35 18.76 18.56
C ASN A 152 -20.89 18.85 18.98
N ILE A 153 -20.54 19.65 20.01
CA ILE A 153 -19.14 19.72 20.50
C ILE A 153 -18.71 18.42 21.16
N ILE A 154 -19.61 17.68 21.82
CA ILE A 154 -19.29 16.35 22.37
C ILE A 154 -19.01 15.37 21.23
N ALA A 155 -19.88 15.31 20.20
CA ALA A 155 -19.66 14.42 19.05
C ALA A 155 -18.34 14.73 18.32
N PHE A 156 -18.05 16.02 18.11
CA PHE A 156 -16.79 16.49 17.55
C PHE A 156 -15.58 16.05 18.41
N SER A 157 -15.67 16.25 19.73
CA SER A 157 -14.58 15.92 20.65
C SER A 157 -14.30 14.41 20.68
N LEU A 158 -15.35 13.58 20.68
CA LEU A 158 -15.22 12.13 20.61
C LEU A 158 -14.54 11.69 19.30
N ASN A 159 -15.00 12.24 18.17
CA ASN A 159 -14.42 11.94 16.86
C ASN A 159 -12.93 12.30 16.83
N PHE A 160 -12.56 13.49 17.29
CA PHE A 160 -11.17 13.92 17.37
C PHE A 160 -10.32 13.04 18.31
N ILE A 161 -10.81 12.75 19.52
CA ILE A 161 -10.08 11.95 20.53
C ILE A 161 -9.83 10.55 19.98
N VAL A 162 -10.82 9.91 19.39
CA VAL A 162 -10.68 8.57 18.82
C VAL A 162 -9.66 8.57 17.68
N LEU A 163 -9.73 9.54 16.76
CA LEU A 163 -8.72 9.69 15.72
C LEU A 163 -7.31 9.85 16.31
N ALA A 164 -7.14 10.77 17.26
CA ALA A 164 -5.83 11.04 17.85
C ALA A 164 -5.26 9.81 18.57
N VAL A 165 -6.07 9.15 19.41
CA VAL A 165 -5.65 7.96 20.15
C VAL A 165 -5.25 6.83 19.20
N LEU A 166 -6.09 6.48 18.22
CA LEU A 166 -5.80 5.39 17.30
C LEU A 166 -4.60 5.73 16.39
N SER A 167 -4.46 6.99 15.96
CA SER A 167 -3.32 7.44 15.18
C SER A 167 -2.00 7.30 15.94
N PHE A 168 -1.95 7.76 17.19
CA PHE A 168 -0.74 7.65 17.99
C PHE A 168 -0.45 6.23 18.47
N LEU A 169 -1.48 5.39 18.67
CA LEU A 169 -1.28 3.95 18.86
C LEU A 169 -0.65 3.32 17.62
N SER A 170 -1.17 3.62 16.43
CA SER A 170 -0.59 3.14 15.17
C SER A 170 0.89 3.51 15.06
N ILE A 171 1.22 4.79 15.30
CA ILE A 171 2.61 5.29 15.27
C ILE A 171 3.46 4.61 16.35
N GLY A 172 2.92 4.42 17.57
CA GLY A 172 3.61 3.73 18.66
C GLY A 172 3.94 2.26 18.36
N PHE A 173 3.17 1.63 17.48
CA PHE A 173 3.45 0.27 16.96
C PHE A 173 4.26 0.26 15.65
N GLY A 174 4.82 1.39 15.23
CA GLY A 174 5.77 1.46 14.10
C GLY A 174 5.23 2.09 12.82
N ALA A 175 3.97 2.55 12.77
CA ALA A 175 3.48 3.28 11.60
C ALA A 175 4.21 4.63 11.46
N LYS A 176 4.45 5.04 10.21
CA LYS A 176 5.02 6.36 9.90
C LYS A 176 3.90 7.33 9.52
N ALA A 177 3.88 8.51 10.13
CA ALA A 177 2.92 9.55 9.79
C ALA A 177 3.15 10.08 8.37
N LYS A 178 2.08 10.24 7.61
CA LYS A 178 2.11 10.88 6.27
C LYS A 178 1.39 12.24 6.31
N ILE A 179 1.58 13.01 5.24
CA ILE A 179 1.03 14.38 5.14
C ILE A 179 -0.50 14.43 5.33
N GLY A 180 -1.22 13.41 4.92
CA GLY A 180 -2.67 13.31 5.08
C GLY A 180 -3.11 13.39 6.54
N LEU A 181 -2.36 12.82 7.48
CA LEU A 181 -2.66 12.91 8.92
C LEU A 181 -2.58 14.35 9.42
N ILE A 182 -1.55 15.10 9.00
CA ILE A 182 -1.37 16.51 9.36
C ILE A 182 -2.53 17.35 8.83
N ILE A 183 -2.88 17.16 7.54
CA ILE A 183 -4.00 17.84 6.90
C ILE A 183 -5.32 17.55 7.65
N THR A 184 -5.51 16.30 8.06
CA THR A 184 -6.70 15.90 8.83
C THR A 184 -6.79 16.66 10.16
N PHE A 185 -5.70 16.74 10.93
CA PHE A 185 -5.71 17.50 12.18
C PHE A 185 -5.89 19.01 11.97
N LEU A 186 -5.35 19.59 10.88
CA LEU A 186 -5.62 20.98 10.49
C LEU A 186 -7.11 21.22 10.17
N ILE A 187 -7.77 20.26 9.53
CA ILE A 187 -9.22 20.29 9.29
C ILE A 187 -9.99 20.32 10.62
N TYR A 188 -9.59 19.48 11.60
CA TYR A 188 -10.22 19.50 12.92
C TYR A 188 -10.01 20.84 13.64
N LEU A 189 -8.85 21.47 13.48
CA LEU A 189 -8.62 22.82 14.02
C LEU A 189 -9.56 23.85 13.37
N ALA A 190 -9.67 23.84 12.04
CA ALA A 190 -10.57 24.74 11.31
C ALA A 190 -12.05 24.54 11.73
N LYS A 191 -12.50 23.28 11.85
CA LYS A 191 -13.83 22.94 12.35
C LYS A 191 -14.06 23.46 13.76
N PHE A 192 -13.10 23.30 14.65
CA PHE A 192 -13.18 23.78 16.03
C PHE A 192 -13.31 25.30 16.09
N VAL A 193 -12.48 26.05 15.37
CA VAL A 193 -12.51 27.51 15.31
C VAL A 193 -13.86 27.98 14.79
N LEU A 194 -14.33 27.43 13.67
CA LEU A 194 -15.60 27.81 13.06
C LEU A 194 -16.81 27.48 13.98
N HIS A 195 -16.75 26.33 14.66
CA HIS A 195 -17.81 25.96 15.62
C HIS A 195 -17.94 27.00 16.75
N ASN A 196 -16.82 27.53 17.25
CA ASN A 196 -16.83 28.58 18.27
C ASN A 196 -17.33 29.94 17.74
N ILE A 197 -16.97 30.30 16.49
CA ILE A 197 -17.47 31.53 15.82
C ILE A 197 -19.00 31.46 15.67
N VAL A 198 -19.52 30.35 15.11
CA VAL A 198 -20.97 30.19 14.85
C VAL A 198 -21.77 30.16 16.13
N SER A 199 -21.21 29.61 17.21
CA SER A 199 -21.96 29.50 18.48
C SER A 199 -22.21 30.84 19.20
N LYS A 200 -21.43 31.89 18.85
CA LYS A 200 -21.45 33.21 19.54
C LYS A 200 -21.30 33.10 21.07
N LYS A 201 -20.86 31.99 21.59
CA LYS A 201 -20.58 31.74 23.01
C LYS A 201 -19.10 31.87 23.24
N GLY A 202 -18.67 32.63 24.21
CA GLY A 202 -17.26 32.79 24.57
C GLY A 202 -16.56 31.42 24.80
N ILE A 203 -15.23 31.41 24.64
CA ILE A 203 -14.40 30.23 24.83
C ILE A 203 -14.54 29.76 26.28
N LYS A 204 -15.09 28.56 26.47
CA LYS A 204 -15.16 27.94 27.78
C LYS A 204 -13.85 27.18 28.08
N PRO A 205 -13.50 26.95 29.36
CA PRO A 205 -12.25 26.23 29.71
C PRO A 205 -12.06 24.91 29.01
N TYR A 206 -13.10 24.10 28.83
CA TYR A 206 -13.01 22.83 28.10
C TYR A 206 -12.70 23.02 26.60
N ASN A 207 -13.08 24.13 26.00
CA ASN A 207 -12.74 24.45 24.62
C ASN A 207 -11.22 24.71 24.47
N LEU A 208 -10.60 25.32 25.50
CA LEU A 208 -9.15 25.53 25.51
C LEU A 208 -8.40 24.19 25.56
N VAL A 209 -8.85 23.25 26.37
CA VAL A 209 -8.25 21.89 26.45
C VAL A 209 -8.31 21.20 25.08
N ILE A 210 -9.45 21.27 24.38
CA ILE A 210 -9.59 20.69 23.03
C ILE A 210 -8.66 21.40 22.05
N ALA A 211 -8.57 22.72 22.06
CA ALA A 211 -7.67 23.48 21.19
C ALA A 211 -6.20 23.09 21.40
N VAL A 212 -5.76 22.96 22.65
CA VAL A 212 -4.41 22.55 23.01
C VAL A 212 -4.14 21.10 22.54
N ALA A 213 -5.10 20.19 22.71
CA ALA A 213 -4.98 18.82 22.25
C ALA A 213 -4.85 18.72 20.72
N ILE A 214 -5.65 19.50 19.96
CA ILE A 214 -5.55 19.56 18.50
C ILE A 214 -4.18 20.11 18.06
N ALA A 215 -3.73 21.22 18.65
CA ALA A 215 -2.45 21.82 18.36
C ALA A 215 -1.29 20.85 18.68
N GLY A 216 -1.34 20.19 19.83
CA GLY A 216 -0.39 19.16 20.22
C GLY A 216 -0.35 17.98 19.23
N SER A 217 -1.50 17.53 18.74
CA SER A 217 -1.58 16.47 17.74
C SER A 217 -0.97 16.87 16.39
N ILE A 218 -1.16 18.14 15.96
CA ILE A 218 -0.52 18.67 14.76
C ILE A 218 1.00 18.68 14.93
N ILE A 219 1.51 19.24 16.03
CA ILE A 219 2.96 19.33 16.31
C ILE A 219 3.57 17.92 16.39
N ALA A 220 2.92 16.99 17.10
CA ALA A 220 3.39 15.61 17.21
C ALA A 220 3.40 14.89 15.85
N SER A 221 2.36 15.11 15.02
CA SER A 221 2.31 14.53 13.68
C SER A 221 3.36 15.11 12.74
N LEU A 222 3.66 16.42 12.83
CA LEU A 222 4.76 17.04 12.10
C LEU A 222 6.11 16.48 12.52
N PHE A 223 6.33 16.31 13.83
CA PHE A 223 7.55 15.71 14.36
C PHE A 223 7.70 14.26 13.88
N CYS A 224 6.66 13.45 13.99
CA CYS A 224 6.67 12.07 13.50
C CYS A 224 6.89 12.02 11.98
N PHE A 225 6.25 12.90 11.20
CA PHE A 225 6.44 12.99 9.76
C PHE A 225 7.88 13.32 9.39
N TYR A 226 8.48 14.30 10.03
CA TYR A 226 9.86 14.71 9.78
C TYR A 226 10.85 13.58 10.10
N HIS A 227 10.71 12.95 11.27
CA HIS A 227 11.61 11.87 11.68
C HIS A 227 11.41 10.56 10.92
N SER A 228 10.19 10.24 10.50
CA SER A 228 9.90 8.99 9.79
C SER A 228 10.28 9.02 8.30
N ASN A 229 10.51 10.19 7.72
CA ASN A 229 10.91 10.33 6.32
C ASN A 229 12.43 10.31 6.10
N LYS A 230 13.24 10.27 7.16
CA LYS A 230 14.67 10.03 7.02
C LYS A 230 14.93 8.55 6.91
N VAL A 231 14.88 8.04 5.67
CA VAL A 231 15.19 6.64 5.37
C VAL A 231 16.70 6.49 5.33
N VAL A 232 17.22 5.57 6.13
CA VAL A 232 18.62 5.13 6.08
C VAL A 232 18.58 3.60 6.03
N TYR A 233 19.16 3.03 5.00
CA TYR A 233 19.25 1.59 4.84
C TYR A 233 20.51 1.05 5.52
N THR A 234 20.38 -0.14 6.12
CA THR A 234 21.52 -0.77 6.79
C THR A 234 22.34 -1.54 5.77
N ALA A 235 23.57 -1.10 5.54
CA ALA A 235 24.51 -1.80 4.68
C ALA A 235 25.04 -3.07 5.35
N PRO A 236 25.05 -4.24 4.67
CA PRO A 236 25.76 -5.42 5.14
C PRO A 236 27.24 -5.14 5.29
N LYS A 237 27.88 -5.75 6.30
CA LYS A 237 29.32 -5.59 6.52
C LYS A 237 30.11 -6.37 5.46
N VAL A 238 31.04 -5.71 4.80
CA VAL A 238 31.93 -6.32 3.78
C VAL A 238 33.39 -6.17 4.24
N GLU A 239 34.16 -7.23 4.12
CA GLU A 239 35.61 -7.16 4.28
C GLU A 239 36.22 -6.44 3.07
N SER A 240 37.18 -5.56 3.29
CA SER A 240 37.76 -4.72 2.24
C SER A 240 38.39 -5.48 1.07
N SER A 241 38.81 -6.73 1.31
CA SER A 241 39.38 -7.61 0.28
C SER A 241 38.35 -8.34 -0.58
N ASN A 242 37.07 -8.32 -0.19
CA ASN A 242 36.02 -9.04 -0.88
C ASN A 242 35.32 -8.13 -1.91
N ILE A 243 34.75 -8.75 -2.93
CA ILE A 243 33.89 -8.12 -3.91
C ILE A 243 32.44 -8.33 -3.47
N SER A 244 31.67 -7.24 -3.37
CA SER A 244 30.26 -7.30 -3.01
C SER A 244 29.36 -7.24 -4.24
N ALA A 245 28.30 -8.04 -4.23
CA ALA A 245 27.32 -8.10 -5.30
C ALA A 245 25.88 -8.04 -4.78
N VAL A 246 24.99 -7.47 -5.58
CA VAL A 246 23.54 -7.46 -5.38
C VAL A 246 22.85 -7.99 -6.63
N THR A 247 21.84 -8.85 -6.45
CA THR A 247 20.81 -9.12 -7.44
C THR A 247 19.49 -8.56 -6.99
N PHE A 248 18.70 -7.96 -7.91
CA PHE A 248 17.42 -7.37 -7.55
C PHE A 248 16.48 -7.33 -8.76
N ASN A 249 15.42 -8.14 -8.74
CA ASN A 249 14.30 -7.93 -9.65
C ASN A 249 13.54 -6.68 -9.20
N VAL A 250 13.51 -5.61 -10.02
CA VAL A 250 12.98 -4.31 -9.64
C VAL A 250 11.54 -4.08 -10.09
N ALA A 251 10.94 -5.00 -10.86
CA ALA A 251 9.56 -4.92 -11.34
C ALA A 251 9.18 -3.52 -11.85
N SER A 252 10.03 -2.89 -12.69
CA SER A 252 9.96 -1.45 -12.98
C SER A 252 8.64 -1.01 -13.64
N ALA A 253 7.98 -1.89 -14.38
CA ALA A 253 6.73 -1.63 -15.10
C ALA A 253 5.48 -1.69 -14.20
N PHE A 254 5.59 -2.24 -12.98
CA PHE A 254 4.47 -2.51 -12.10
C PHE A 254 4.31 -1.46 -10.99
N GLY A 255 3.19 -1.52 -10.28
CA GLY A 255 2.88 -0.71 -9.12
C GLY A 255 1.93 0.46 -9.40
N THR A 256 1.34 1.00 -8.33
CA THR A 256 0.39 2.11 -8.37
C THR A 256 0.75 3.21 -7.38
N SER A 257 0.42 4.46 -7.70
CA SER A 257 0.60 5.59 -6.80
C SER A 257 -0.26 5.52 -5.53
N PHE A 258 -1.39 4.79 -5.58
CA PHE A 258 -2.29 4.64 -4.42
C PHE A 258 -1.70 3.77 -3.31
N GLU A 259 -0.86 2.79 -3.68
CA GLU A 259 -0.22 1.87 -2.73
C GLU A 259 1.22 2.29 -2.38
N ASP A 260 1.64 3.47 -2.80
CA ASP A 260 3.03 3.96 -2.67
C ASP A 260 4.05 3.06 -3.40
N THR A 261 3.57 2.37 -4.43
CA THR A 261 4.36 1.46 -5.26
C THR A 261 4.56 2.01 -6.68
N ASP A 262 4.31 3.31 -6.88
CA ASP A 262 4.54 3.93 -8.18
C ASP A 262 6.01 3.82 -8.60
N SER A 263 6.22 3.63 -9.90
CA SER A 263 7.51 3.30 -10.48
C SER A 263 8.62 4.32 -10.14
N MET A 264 8.31 5.61 -10.15
CA MET A 264 9.29 6.67 -9.86
C MET A 264 9.72 6.66 -8.39
N THR A 265 8.78 6.55 -7.46
CA THR A 265 9.06 6.46 -6.01
C THR A 265 9.92 5.24 -5.71
N ARG A 266 9.65 4.10 -6.34
CA ARG A 266 10.42 2.86 -6.17
C ARG A 266 11.83 2.97 -6.75
N CYS A 267 11.98 3.59 -7.92
CA CYS A 267 13.28 3.89 -8.50
C CYS A 267 14.16 4.70 -7.55
N ASN A 268 13.61 5.76 -6.97
CA ASN A 268 14.32 6.59 -5.98
C ASN A 268 14.69 5.80 -4.70
N ARG A 269 13.80 4.91 -4.24
CA ARG A 269 14.11 4.01 -3.10
C ARG A 269 15.26 3.07 -3.41
N PHE A 270 15.22 2.44 -4.59
CA PHE A 270 16.30 1.58 -5.05
C PHE A 270 17.63 2.32 -5.11
N ALA A 271 17.65 3.52 -5.73
CA ALA A 271 18.86 4.34 -5.82
C ALA A 271 19.42 4.68 -4.43
N ASN A 272 18.55 5.10 -3.49
CA ASN A 272 18.95 5.40 -2.11
C ASN A 272 19.51 4.16 -1.40
N TYR A 273 18.85 3.01 -1.58
CA TYR A 273 19.32 1.76 -0.98
C TYR A 273 20.70 1.37 -1.51
N MET A 274 20.90 1.42 -2.82
CA MET A 274 22.20 1.09 -3.43
C MET A 274 23.30 2.11 -3.05
N ASN A 275 22.95 3.39 -2.87
CA ASN A 275 23.88 4.40 -2.38
C ASN A 275 24.27 4.22 -0.89
N ASP A 276 23.42 3.61 -0.07
CA ASP A 276 23.72 3.28 1.33
C ASP A 276 24.50 1.96 1.43
N VAL A 277 24.09 0.91 0.69
CA VAL A 277 24.74 -0.41 0.67
C VAL A 277 26.11 -0.38 -0.04
N LYS A 278 26.21 0.38 -1.12
CA LYS A 278 27.43 0.55 -1.96
C LYS A 278 28.04 -0.76 -2.42
N PRO A 279 27.26 -1.67 -3.04
CA PRO A 279 27.84 -2.90 -3.57
C PRO A 279 28.81 -2.60 -4.73
N ASP A 280 29.80 -3.44 -4.92
CA ASP A 280 30.72 -3.30 -6.07
C ASP A 280 30.03 -3.60 -7.41
N LEU A 281 29.08 -4.55 -7.40
CA LEU A 281 28.37 -5.07 -8.56
C LEU A 281 26.86 -5.14 -8.28
N ILE A 282 26.04 -4.80 -9.28
CA ILE A 282 24.57 -4.90 -9.19
C ILE A 282 24.05 -5.53 -10.48
N GLY A 283 23.26 -6.60 -10.36
CA GLY A 283 22.42 -7.13 -11.43
C GLY A 283 20.95 -6.80 -11.15
N THR A 284 20.27 -6.19 -12.13
CA THR A 284 18.85 -5.88 -12.03
C THR A 284 18.06 -6.63 -13.09
N GLN A 285 16.91 -7.20 -12.71
CA GLN A 285 15.95 -7.82 -13.62
C GLN A 285 14.70 -6.93 -13.71
N GLU A 286 13.97 -7.06 -14.81
CA GLU A 286 12.76 -6.26 -15.12
C GLU A 286 12.97 -4.75 -15.10
N ILE A 287 14.17 -4.28 -15.38
CA ILE A 287 14.42 -2.85 -15.46
C ILE A 287 14.03 -2.32 -16.85
N ASN A 288 13.31 -1.21 -16.93
CA ASN A 288 12.97 -0.54 -18.17
C ASN A 288 13.91 0.65 -18.48
N SER A 289 13.72 1.25 -19.65
CA SER A 289 14.57 2.37 -20.12
C SER A 289 14.49 3.61 -19.20
N TYR A 290 13.33 3.86 -18.57
CA TYR A 290 13.16 4.99 -17.65
C TYR A 290 14.00 4.80 -16.39
N TRP A 291 13.85 3.66 -15.72
CA TRP A 291 14.65 3.35 -14.54
C TRP A 291 16.15 3.35 -14.85
N LEU A 292 16.57 2.75 -15.97
CA LEU A 292 17.98 2.75 -16.33
C LEU A 292 18.52 4.16 -16.55
N SER A 293 17.73 5.06 -17.15
CA SER A 293 18.09 6.47 -17.33
C SER A 293 18.21 7.21 -16.00
N ASP A 294 17.23 7.03 -15.10
CA ASP A 294 17.21 7.71 -13.81
C ASP A 294 18.33 7.20 -12.90
N LEU A 295 18.54 5.87 -12.86
CA LEU A 295 19.61 5.27 -12.06
C LEU A 295 21.02 5.67 -12.53
N LYS A 296 21.25 5.93 -13.82
CA LYS A 296 22.52 6.52 -14.30
C LYS A 296 22.79 7.90 -13.70
N ASN A 297 21.72 8.65 -13.40
CA ASN A 297 21.85 9.98 -12.81
C ASN A 297 22.00 9.91 -11.28
N GLU A 298 21.39 8.93 -10.62
CA GLU A 298 21.38 8.82 -9.15
C GLU A 298 22.55 7.99 -8.62
N LEU A 299 23.01 6.94 -9.35
CA LEU A 299 24.11 6.07 -8.97
C LEU A 299 25.42 6.55 -9.62
N LYS A 300 25.89 7.74 -9.22
CA LYS A 300 27.01 8.46 -9.85
C LYS A 300 28.36 7.71 -9.79
N ASP A 301 28.52 6.81 -8.82
CA ASP A 301 29.74 6.01 -8.69
C ASP A 301 29.73 4.76 -9.57
N TYR A 302 28.64 4.54 -10.32
CA TYR A 302 28.48 3.35 -11.16
C TYR A 302 28.45 3.70 -12.65
N GLU A 303 28.96 2.78 -13.44
CA GLU A 303 28.64 2.63 -14.86
C GLU A 303 27.68 1.47 -15.04
N SER A 304 27.00 1.40 -16.17
CA SER A 304 25.99 0.40 -16.43
C SER A 304 25.91 -0.03 -17.88
N TYR A 305 25.38 -1.25 -18.10
CA TYR A 305 25.06 -1.78 -19.40
C TYR A 305 23.77 -2.62 -19.33
N GLY A 306 22.92 -2.47 -20.33
CA GLY A 306 21.69 -3.25 -20.51
C GLY A 306 21.15 -3.06 -21.91
N VAL A 307 20.57 -4.15 -22.46
CA VAL A 307 19.92 -4.21 -23.76
C VAL A 307 18.50 -4.70 -23.54
N LYS A 308 17.53 -4.11 -24.24
CA LYS A 308 16.14 -4.54 -24.23
C LYS A 308 16.03 -5.99 -24.72
N ARG A 309 15.22 -6.81 -24.04
CA ARG A 309 15.01 -8.20 -24.43
C ARG A 309 14.26 -8.32 -25.77
N GLY A 310 13.50 -7.27 -26.17
CA GLY A 310 12.69 -7.27 -27.38
C GLY A 310 11.47 -8.17 -27.32
N GLY A 311 10.93 -8.53 -28.47
CA GLY A 311 9.73 -9.35 -28.58
C GLY A 311 8.46 -8.50 -28.68
N ASP A 312 7.36 -8.96 -28.04
CA ASP A 312 6.05 -8.33 -28.09
C ASP A 312 5.89 -7.13 -27.12
N ASP A 313 6.94 -6.81 -26.37
CA ASP A 313 6.90 -5.73 -25.40
C ASP A 313 6.85 -4.35 -26.10
N ASP A 314 6.02 -3.46 -25.58
CA ASP A 314 6.04 -2.03 -25.96
C ASP A 314 7.47 -1.49 -25.78
N GLU A 315 7.93 -0.70 -26.74
CA GLU A 315 9.29 -0.14 -26.75
C GLU A 315 9.63 0.61 -25.45
N LYS A 316 8.63 1.19 -24.78
CA LYS A 316 8.79 1.91 -23.52
C LYS A 316 8.92 0.97 -22.31
N ASN A 317 8.24 -0.15 -22.34
CA ASN A 317 8.16 -1.11 -21.23
C ASN A 317 9.04 -2.33 -21.44
N SER A 318 9.72 -2.44 -22.61
CA SER A 318 10.62 -3.56 -22.85
C SER A 318 11.70 -3.66 -21.77
N GLU A 319 11.70 -4.80 -21.10
CA GLU A 319 12.57 -5.07 -19.96
C GLU A 319 14.00 -5.37 -20.39
N MET A 320 14.91 -5.13 -19.47
CA MET A 320 16.33 -5.45 -19.57
C MET A 320 16.78 -6.21 -18.32
N ASN A 321 17.86 -6.97 -18.46
CA ASN A 321 18.67 -7.45 -17.35
C ASN A 321 19.94 -6.58 -17.28
N ALA A 322 19.79 -5.35 -16.72
CA ALA A 322 20.92 -4.43 -16.69
C ALA A 322 21.89 -4.77 -15.56
N VAL A 323 23.16 -4.47 -15.80
CA VAL A 323 24.24 -4.59 -14.82
C VAL A 323 24.85 -3.23 -14.52
N PHE A 324 25.25 -3.02 -13.26
CA PHE A 324 25.99 -1.84 -12.82
C PHE A 324 27.26 -2.29 -12.09
N TRP A 325 28.33 -1.52 -12.24
CA TRP A 325 29.60 -1.78 -11.57
C TRP A 325 30.20 -0.46 -11.04
N ASN A 326 30.87 -0.56 -9.90
CA ASN A 326 31.57 0.58 -9.32
C ASN A 326 32.73 0.99 -10.22
N LYS A 327 32.56 2.13 -10.92
CA LYS A 327 33.57 2.64 -11.86
C LYS A 327 34.87 3.10 -11.20
N ASN A 328 34.87 3.33 -9.87
CA ASN A 328 36.07 3.66 -9.14
C ASN A 328 36.96 2.43 -8.93
N LYS A 329 36.36 1.24 -8.84
CA LYS A 329 37.04 -0.05 -8.61
C LYS A 329 37.33 -0.79 -9.92
N PHE A 330 36.46 -0.67 -10.92
CA PHE A 330 36.54 -1.42 -12.16
C PHE A 330 36.60 -0.52 -13.40
N SER A 331 37.23 -1.04 -14.46
CA SER A 331 37.14 -0.53 -15.83
C SER A 331 36.52 -1.58 -16.73
N LEU A 332 35.70 -1.16 -17.68
CA LEU A 332 35.05 -2.04 -18.64
C LEU A 332 36.06 -2.54 -19.66
N LEU A 333 36.13 -3.86 -19.89
CA LEU A 333 36.94 -4.49 -20.93
C LEU A 333 36.06 -4.95 -22.11
N ASP A 334 34.95 -5.65 -21.82
CA ASP A 334 34.03 -6.16 -22.83
C ASP A 334 32.58 -6.21 -22.28
N LYS A 335 31.58 -6.25 -23.16
CA LYS A 335 30.16 -6.36 -22.80
C LYS A 335 29.34 -6.95 -23.91
N ASN A 336 28.33 -7.75 -23.58
CA ASN A 336 27.33 -8.23 -24.53
C ASN A 336 26.05 -8.69 -23.83
N THR A 337 25.01 -8.94 -24.62
CA THR A 337 23.76 -9.56 -24.20
C THR A 337 23.44 -10.71 -25.15
N ILE A 338 23.08 -11.85 -24.62
CA ILE A 338 22.64 -13.02 -25.36
C ILE A 338 21.20 -13.37 -25.05
N TRP A 339 20.49 -13.92 -26.04
CA TRP A 339 19.13 -14.44 -25.86
C TRP A 339 19.16 -15.90 -25.44
N LEU A 340 18.31 -16.27 -24.50
CA LEU A 340 18.20 -17.63 -23.99
C LEU A 340 17.32 -18.47 -24.92
N SER A 341 17.81 -18.63 -26.15
CA SER A 341 17.13 -19.32 -27.24
C SER A 341 18.09 -20.14 -28.07
N GLN A 342 17.63 -20.82 -29.11
CA GLN A 342 18.46 -21.56 -30.08
C GLN A 342 19.39 -20.65 -30.88
N THR A 343 19.13 -19.33 -30.88
CA THR A 343 19.96 -18.34 -31.58
C THR A 343 20.44 -17.24 -30.62
N PRO A 344 21.40 -17.53 -29.70
CA PRO A 344 21.76 -16.64 -28.61
C PRO A 344 22.26 -15.25 -29.05
N ASN A 345 22.83 -15.14 -30.23
CA ASN A 345 23.40 -13.89 -30.76
C ASN A 345 22.40 -13.05 -31.53
N LYS A 346 21.11 -13.42 -31.54
CA LYS A 346 20.04 -12.71 -32.24
C LYS A 346 18.81 -12.67 -31.36
N GLU A 347 18.12 -11.51 -31.36
CA GLU A 347 16.84 -11.39 -30.70
C GLU A 347 15.88 -12.49 -31.12
N SER A 348 15.49 -13.33 -30.17
CA SER A 348 14.65 -14.49 -30.41
C SER A 348 14.07 -15.06 -29.11
N LYS A 349 12.92 -15.72 -29.25
CA LYS A 349 12.25 -16.46 -28.20
C LYS A 349 12.61 -17.94 -28.33
N TYR A 350 12.78 -18.64 -27.20
CA TYR A 350 12.95 -20.08 -27.21
C TYR A 350 11.66 -20.77 -27.64
N THR A 351 11.75 -21.70 -28.59
CA THR A 351 10.64 -22.52 -29.08
C THR A 351 10.95 -24.00 -28.91
N TYR A 352 9.93 -24.81 -28.65
CA TYR A 352 10.06 -26.25 -28.40
C TYR A 352 8.81 -26.99 -28.80
N LEU A 353 8.86 -28.30 -28.85
CA LEU A 353 7.67 -29.16 -28.96
C LEU A 353 7.26 -29.60 -27.57
N ASP A 354 5.98 -29.42 -27.23
CA ASP A 354 5.42 -29.94 -26.00
C ASP A 354 5.29 -31.46 -25.98
N GLU A 355 4.83 -32.04 -24.90
CA GLU A 355 4.64 -33.49 -24.74
C GLU A 355 3.66 -34.12 -25.76
N ASN A 356 2.84 -33.31 -26.43
CA ASN A 356 1.92 -33.72 -27.48
C ASN A 356 2.49 -33.50 -28.88
N GLY A 357 3.74 -33.05 -28.99
CA GLY A 357 4.38 -32.74 -30.28
C GLY A 357 3.90 -31.44 -30.93
N LYS A 358 3.20 -30.55 -30.19
CA LYS A 358 2.76 -29.27 -30.66
C LYS A 358 3.81 -28.20 -30.38
N GLU A 359 3.98 -27.27 -31.30
CA GLU A 359 4.87 -26.10 -31.10
C GLU A 359 4.43 -25.27 -29.89
N ALA A 360 5.37 -25.01 -28.99
CA ALA A 360 5.27 -24.18 -27.81
C ALA A 360 6.46 -23.24 -27.73
N GLN A 361 6.39 -22.24 -26.90
CA GLN A 361 7.45 -21.26 -26.75
C GLN A 361 7.55 -20.76 -25.29
N ALA A 362 8.69 -20.14 -24.95
CA ALA A 362 8.87 -19.42 -23.70
C ALA A 362 7.83 -18.32 -23.51
N GLY A 363 7.57 -17.88 -22.28
CA GLY A 363 6.63 -16.82 -21.98
C GLY A 363 6.96 -15.50 -22.69
N CYS A 364 8.26 -15.16 -22.71
CA CYS A 364 8.78 -13.99 -23.37
C CYS A 364 10.22 -14.23 -23.87
N ASN A 365 10.82 -13.23 -24.53
CA ASN A 365 12.26 -13.27 -24.78
C ASN A 365 12.98 -13.19 -23.44
N ARG A 366 13.89 -14.13 -23.18
CA ARG A 366 14.76 -14.13 -22.00
C ARG A 366 16.21 -13.88 -22.44
N ILE A 367 16.94 -13.13 -21.62
CA ILE A 367 18.30 -12.70 -21.94
C ILE A 367 19.25 -12.93 -20.76
N CYS A 368 20.52 -13.04 -21.08
CA CYS A 368 21.60 -12.91 -20.12
C CYS A 368 22.54 -11.80 -20.60
N THR A 369 22.70 -10.76 -19.78
CA THR A 369 23.61 -9.65 -20.01
C THR A 369 24.91 -9.91 -19.26
N TYR A 370 26.06 -9.65 -19.88
CA TYR A 370 27.33 -9.73 -19.18
C TYR A 370 28.26 -8.56 -19.50
N VAL A 371 29.15 -8.28 -18.55
CA VAL A 371 30.30 -7.39 -18.71
C VAL A 371 31.56 -8.06 -18.22
N VAL A 372 32.67 -7.84 -18.92
CA VAL A 372 34.00 -8.18 -18.47
C VAL A 372 34.69 -6.94 -17.94
N LEU A 373 35.09 -7.00 -16.70
CA LEU A 373 35.63 -5.87 -15.94
C LEU A 373 37.08 -6.17 -15.57
N THR A 374 37.93 -5.15 -15.61
CA THR A 374 39.29 -5.23 -15.04
C THR A 374 39.31 -4.47 -13.73
N GLU A 375 39.65 -5.10 -12.63
CA GLU A 375 39.85 -4.46 -11.34
C GLU A 375 41.10 -3.60 -11.36
N LYS A 376 40.95 -2.31 -11.08
CA LYS A 376 42.02 -1.31 -11.26
C LYS A 376 43.22 -1.51 -10.34
N GLU A 377 42.98 -2.02 -9.14
CA GLU A 377 44.02 -2.23 -8.14
C GLU A 377 44.88 -3.48 -8.47
N THR A 378 44.23 -4.55 -8.89
CA THR A 378 44.93 -5.85 -9.09
C THR A 378 45.23 -6.18 -10.55
N GLY A 379 44.59 -5.49 -11.49
CA GLY A 379 44.66 -5.81 -12.93
C GLY A 379 43.95 -7.09 -13.31
N LYS A 380 43.28 -7.77 -12.38
CA LYS A 380 42.58 -9.06 -12.63
C LYS A 380 41.21 -8.86 -13.26
N ASN A 381 40.86 -9.72 -14.19
CA ASN A 381 39.57 -9.70 -14.83
C ASN A 381 38.49 -10.36 -13.96
N LEU A 382 37.25 -9.81 -14.07
CA LEU A 382 36.05 -10.32 -13.47
C LEU A 382 34.92 -10.25 -14.49
N VAL A 383 34.11 -11.29 -14.58
CA VAL A 383 32.90 -11.32 -15.41
C VAL A 383 31.70 -11.21 -14.49
N LEU A 384 30.85 -10.19 -14.71
CA LEU A 384 29.52 -10.09 -14.12
C LEU A 384 28.49 -10.48 -15.17
N LEU A 385 27.72 -11.54 -14.89
CA LEU A 385 26.56 -11.95 -15.68
C LEU A 385 25.28 -11.64 -14.90
N ASN A 386 24.20 -11.35 -15.63
CA ASN A 386 22.88 -11.11 -15.03
C ASN A 386 21.79 -11.71 -15.93
N THR A 387 20.91 -12.51 -15.36
CA THR A 387 19.87 -13.24 -16.09
C THR A 387 18.51 -13.18 -15.42
N HIS A 388 17.47 -13.47 -16.18
CA HIS A 388 16.11 -13.70 -15.67
C HIS A 388 15.53 -14.87 -16.46
N LEU A 389 15.36 -16.01 -15.81
CA LEU A 389 14.90 -17.25 -16.45
C LEU A 389 13.39 -17.22 -16.67
N ASP A 390 12.88 -18.16 -17.48
CA ASP A 390 11.47 -18.19 -17.83
C ASP A 390 10.61 -18.71 -16.67
N ASN A 391 9.47 -18.05 -16.43
CA ASN A 391 8.51 -18.41 -15.39
C ASN A 391 7.27 -19.18 -15.91
N ALA A 392 7.10 -19.26 -17.22
CA ALA A 392 5.91 -19.86 -17.83
C ALA A 392 6.12 -21.29 -18.27
N SER A 393 7.37 -21.72 -18.51
CA SER A 393 7.71 -23.04 -19.04
C SER A 393 8.97 -23.62 -18.38
N GLU A 394 8.82 -24.76 -17.73
CA GLU A 394 9.97 -25.49 -17.16
C GLU A 394 11.01 -25.88 -18.24
N GLN A 395 10.56 -26.22 -19.45
CA GLN A 395 11.48 -26.52 -20.56
C GLN A 395 12.27 -25.28 -20.95
N ALA A 396 11.64 -24.11 -21.07
CA ALA A 396 12.30 -22.85 -21.38
C ALA A 396 13.25 -22.42 -20.26
N LEU A 397 12.84 -22.58 -19.01
CA LEU A 397 13.64 -22.32 -17.81
C LEU A 397 14.93 -23.16 -17.83
N ASN A 398 14.82 -24.46 -18.01
CA ASN A 398 15.95 -25.39 -18.04
C ASN A 398 16.86 -25.16 -19.26
N PHE A 399 16.28 -24.85 -20.43
CA PHE A 399 17.05 -24.50 -21.62
C PHE A 399 17.83 -23.19 -21.39
N GLY A 400 17.20 -22.17 -20.84
CA GLY A 400 17.85 -20.90 -20.52
C GLY A 400 19.03 -21.06 -19.57
N ALA A 401 18.89 -21.87 -18.52
CA ALA A 401 19.99 -22.19 -17.61
C ALA A 401 21.16 -22.88 -18.31
N ASN A 402 20.88 -23.79 -19.25
CA ASN A 402 21.93 -24.42 -20.06
C ASN A 402 22.66 -23.42 -20.98
N VAL A 403 21.94 -22.44 -21.57
CA VAL A 403 22.57 -21.37 -22.38
C VAL A 403 23.49 -20.52 -21.49
N VAL A 404 23.05 -20.15 -20.29
CA VAL A 404 23.91 -19.44 -19.32
C VAL A 404 25.11 -20.25 -18.91
N PHE A 405 24.94 -21.56 -18.63
CA PHE A 405 26.02 -22.47 -18.31
C PHE A 405 27.11 -22.49 -19.44
N GLN A 406 26.66 -22.66 -20.69
CA GLN A 406 27.57 -22.67 -21.85
C GLN A 406 28.30 -21.33 -21.98
N LYS A 407 27.61 -20.19 -21.77
CA LYS A 407 28.23 -18.87 -21.83
C LYS A 407 29.30 -18.69 -20.75
N VAL A 408 29.07 -19.18 -19.53
CA VAL A 408 30.06 -19.15 -18.45
C VAL A 408 31.31 -19.95 -18.86
N GLU A 409 31.16 -21.12 -19.45
CA GLU A 409 32.32 -21.95 -19.92
C GLU A 409 33.04 -21.30 -21.12
N GLU A 410 32.31 -20.66 -22.04
CA GLU A 410 32.93 -19.86 -23.12
C GLU A 410 33.77 -18.73 -22.57
N LEU A 411 33.26 -17.95 -21.61
CA LEU A 411 33.95 -16.81 -20.98
C LEU A 411 35.18 -17.28 -20.17
N LYS A 412 35.13 -18.47 -19.50
CA LYS A 412 36.30 -19.11 -18.88
C LYS A 412 37.36 -19.48 -19.91
N ASN A 413 36.96 -19.96 -21.07
CA ASN A 413 37.91 -20.30 -22.13
C ASN A 413 38.54 -19.05 -22.77
N GLU A 414 37.80 -17.98 -22.93
CA GLU A 414 38.25 -16.71 -23.54
C GLU A 414 39.16 -15.91 -22.61
N TYR A 415 38.74 -15.71 -21.34
CA TYR A 415 39.43 -14.83 -20.37
C TYR A 415 40.30 -15.60 -19.36
N GLY A 416 40.40 -16.92 -19.50
CA GLY A 416 41.21 -17.81 -18.66
C GLY A 416 40.37 -18.62 -17.67
N LYS A 417 40.77 -19.88 -17.46
CA LYS A 417 40.04 -20.84 -16.60
C LYS A 417 39.79 -20.33 -15.16
N ASN A 418 40.64 -19.46 -14.67
CA ASN A 418 40.57 -18.87 -13.33
C ASN A 418 40.00 -17.46 -13.35
N VAL A 419 39.33 -17.05 -14.43
CA VAL A 419 38.63 -15.75 -14.44
C VAL A 419 37.57 -15.72 -13.34
N ARG A 420 37.52 -14.61 -12.61
CA ARG A 420 36.56 -14.40 -11.55
C ARG A 420 35.16 -14.20 -12.16
N ILE A 421 34.17 -14.92 -11.66
CA ILE A 421 32.81 -14.89 -12.18
C ILE A 421 31.85 -14.59 -11.05
N VAL A 422 30.91 -13.66 -11.29
CA VAL A 422 29.72 -13.43 -10.50
C VAL A 422 28.51 -13.48 -11.45
N LEU A 423 27.56 -14.34 -11.16
CA LEU A 423 26.29 -14.45 -11.87
C LEU A 423 25.16 -14.08 -10.91
N THR A 424 24.40 -13.08 -11.27
CA THR A 424 23.19 -12.60 -10.57
C THR A 424 21.96 -12.96 -11.38
N GLY A 425 20.82 -13.17 -10.73
CA GLY A 425 19.58 -13.40 -11.49
C GLY A 425 18.39 -13.78 -10.65
N ASP A 426 17.23 -13.55 -11.26
CA ASP A 426 15.97 -14.16 -10.90
C ASP A 426 15.83 -15.47 -11.69
N PHE A 427 15.87 -16.58 -10.98
CA PHE A 427 15.82 -17.92 -11.60
C PHE A 427 14.40 -18.45 -11.76
N ASN A 428 13.38 -17.74 -11.24
CA ASN A 428 11.99 -18.20 -11.23
C ASN A 428 11.82 -19.65 -10.75
N SER A 429 12.74 -20.12 -9.94
CA SER A 429 12.78 -21.49 -9.42
C SER A 429 13.65 -21.58 -8.19
N THR A 430 13.37 -22.54 -7.33
CA THR A 430 14.10 -22.80 -6.08
C THR A 430 15.34 -23.67 -6.30
N VAL A 431 16.09 -23.88 -5.22
CA VAL A 431 17.33 -24.71 -5.20
C VAL A 431 17.13 -26.16 -5.66
N ASP A 432 15.90 -26.66 -5.62
CA ASP A 432 15.60 -28.04 -6.05
C ASP A 432 15.45 -28.21 -7.57
N SER A 433 15.33 -27.10 -8.31
CA SER A 433 15.11 -27.12 -9.76
C SER A 433 16.33 -27.66 -10.55
N ALA A 434 16.07 -28.20 -11.73
CA ALA A 434 17.12 -28.62 -12.66
C ALA A 434 17.94 -27.42 -13.18
N ALA A 435 17.29 -26.27 -13.37
CA ALA A 435 17.93 -25.03 -13.79
C ALA A 435 18.97 -24.55 -12.76
N TYR A 436 18.61 -24.47 -11.48
CA TYR A 436 19.54 -24.15 -10.40
C TYR A 436 20.71 -25.13 -10.35
N LYS A 437 20.42 -26.45 -10.32
CA LYS A 437 21.42 -27.52 -10.26
C LYS A 437 22.40 -27.48 -11.46
N THR A 438 21.95 -27.00 -12.62
CA THR A 438 22.83 -26.84 -13.80
C THR A 438 23.89 -25.78 -13.53
N ILE A 439 23.58 -24.66 -12.96
CA ILE A 439 24.55 -23.59 -12.64
C ILE A 439 25.42 -23.98 -11.45
N ALA A 440 24.85 -24.61 -10.43
CA ALA A 440 25.56 -25.06 -9.23
C ALA A 440 26.65 -26.13 -9.51
N LYS A 441 26.67 -26.75 -10.70
CA LYS A 441 27.77 -27.63 -11.13
C LYS A 441 29.10 -26.90 -11.37
N ILE A 442 29.05 -25.61 -11.72
CA ILE A 442 30.23 -24.85 -12.18
C ILE A 442 30.48 -23.57 -11.36
N LEU A 443 29.55 -23.13 -10.56
CA LEU A 443 29.66 -21.96 -9.69
C LEU A 443 29.13 -22.29 -8.29
N ASN A 444 29.70 -21.64 -7.27
CA ASN A 444 29.26 -21.74 -5.90
C ASN A 444 28.07 -20.81 -5.67
N ASP A 445 26.99 -21.28 -5.04
CA ASP A 445 25.87 -20.43 -4.59
C ASP A 445 26.25 -19.70 -3.31
N SER A 446 25.82 -18.45 -3.21
CA SER A 446 25.97 -17.65 -2.00
C SER A 446 24.87 -17.86 -0.97
N THR A 447 23.78 -18.52 -1.33
CA THR A 447 22.58 -18.65 -0.50
C THR A 447 22.87 -19.40 0.79
N ASP A 448 22.48 -18.79 1.92
CA ASP A 448 22.53 -19.41 3.24
C ASP A 448 21.09 -19.83 3.63
N LEU A 449 20.75 -21.07 3.33
CA LEU A 449 19.43 -21.64 3.62
C LEU A 449 19.09 -21.68 5.13
N SER A 450 20.08 -21.47 6.01
CA SER A 450 19.79 -21.31 7.45
C SER A 450 19.17 -19.96 7.79
N LYS A 451 19.34 -18.97 6.92
CA LYS A 451 18.74 -17.63 6.99
C LYS A 451 17.51 -17.54 6.10
N LYS A 452 16.59 -18.50 6.24
CA LYS A 452 15.38 -18.60 5.42
C LYS A 452 14.70 -17.25 5.18
N GLY A 453 14.26 -17.04 3.94
CA GLY A 453 13.43 -15.91 3.54
C GLY A 453 13.16 -15.97 2.06
N ALA A 454 11.89 -15.94 1.68
CA ALA A 454 11.49 -15.75 0.31
C ALA A 454 12.11 -14.47 -0.24
N THR A 455 12.56 -14.50 -1.48
CA THR A 455 12.95 -13.28 -2.19
C THR A 455 11.76 -12.68 -2.94
N TYR A 456 10.80 -13.48 -3.40
CA TYR A 456 9.52 -13.03 -3.92
C TYR A 456 8.47 -12.87 -2.80
N GLN A 457 7.79 -11.72 -2.71
CA GLN A 457 6.88 -11.40 -1.61
C GLN A 457 5.57 -10.71 -2.07
N GLU A 458 5.40 -10.52 -3.38
CA GLU A 458 4.17 -10.02 -4.00
C GLU A 458 3.60 -8.78 -3.30
N TRP A 459 4.43 -7.72 -3.09
CA TRP A 459 4.05 -6.48 -2.40
C TRP A 459 3.56 -6.70 -0.96
N GLY A 460 4.04 -7.77 -0.30
CA GLY A 460 3.65 -8.15 1.05
C GLY A 460 2.37 -8.97 1.13
N TYR A 461 1.87 -9.47 0.00
CA TYR A 461 0.70 -10.36 -0.02
C TYR A 461 1.07 -11.83 0.03
N CYS A 462 2.29 -12.19 -0.33
CA CYS A 462 2.81 -13.55 -0.19
C CYS A 462 3.39 -13.73 1.22
N TYR A 463 2.72 -14.52 2.05
CA TYR A 463 3.14 -14.81 3.43
C TYR A 463 3.84 -16.17 3.57
N THR A 464 4.30 -16.74 2.47
CA THR A 464 4.92 -18.06 2.49
C THR A 464 6.37 -17.95 2.98
N GLU A 465 6.79 -18.93 3.81
CA GLU A 465 8.21 -19.16 4.18
C GLU A 465 8.95 -19.84 3.01
N ASP A 466 8.69 -19.39 1.76
CA ASP A 466 9.18 -20.03 0.57
C ASP A 466 10.68 -19.79 0.39
N ASP A 467 11.32 -20.71 -0.32
CA ASP A 467 12.73 -20.63 -0.64
C ASP A 467 13.02 -19.48 -1.62
N PRO A 468 14.25 -18.94 -1.62
CA PRO A 468 14.62 -17.88 -2.55
C PRO A 468 14.55 -18.36 -4.02
N ILE A 469 14.23 -17.42 -4.91
CA ILE A 469 14.29 -17.60 -6.37
C ILE A 469 15.28 -16.64 -7.04
N ASP A 470 15.84 -15.70 -6.27
CA ASP A 470 16.89 -14.77 -6.70
C ASP A 470 18.24 -15.22 -6.12
N PHE A 471 19.25 -15.40 -6.98
CA PHE A 471 20.51 -15.99 -6.60
C PHE A 471 21.72 -15.18 -7.04
N ILE A 472 22.81 -15.31 -6.26
CA ILE A 472 24.16 -14.88 -6.63
C ILE A 472 25.06 -16.11 -6.63
N PHE A 473 25.52 -16.51 -7.81
CA PHE A 473 26.51 -17.55 -7.99
C PHE A 473 27.90 -16.98 -8.27
N THR A 474 28.95 -17.66 -7.85
CA THR A 474 30.32 -17.18 -8.02
C THR A 474 31.33 -18.30 -8.23
N SER A 475 32.45 -18.01 -8.92
CA SER A 475 33.62 -18.89 -8.97
C SER A 475 34.52 -18.76 -7.73
N GLY A 476 34.28 -17.77 -6.85
CA GLY A 476 34.98 -17.56 -5.58
C GLY A 476 34.28 -18.20 -4.38
N GLU A 477 34.73 -17.85 -3.19
CA GLU A 477 34.13 -18.26 -1.92
C GLU A 477 33.09 -17.21 -1.48
N PRO A 478 31.79 -17.53 -1.51
CA PRO A 478 30.75 -16.58 -1.08
C PRO A 478 30.70 -16.48 0.45
N SER A 479 30.29 -15.30 0.93
CA SER A 479 30.03 -15.02 2.34
C SER A 479 29.02 -13.87 2.50
N ASN A 480 28.54 -13.66 3.72
CA ASN A 480 27.65 -12.56 4.08
C ASN A 480 26.35 -12.49 3.27
N TYR A 481 25.76 -13.65 2.95
CA TYR A 481 24.44 -13.71 2.35
C TYR A 481 23.42 -12.92 3.19
N THR A 482 22.72 -12.02 2.55
CA THR A 482 21.72 -11.18 3.20
C THR A 482 20.57 -10.86 2.25
N VAL A 483 19.35 -11.18 2.65
CA VAL A 483 18.15 -10.70 1.95
C VAL A 483 17.93 -9.23 2.32
N LEU A 484 17.87 -8.36 1.31
CA LEU A 484 17.70 -6.92 1.46
C LEU A 484 16.21 -6.59 1.64
N ASN A 485 15.68 -6.92 2.80
CA ASN A 485 14.28 -6.77 3.17
C ASN A 485 14.00 -5.55 4.06
N ASP A 486 14.90 -4.56 4.08
CA ASP A 486 14.70 -3.31 4.80
C ASP A 486 13.67 -2.44 4.08
N LEU A 487 12.45 -2.42 4.60
CA LEU A 487 11.31 -1.67 4.07
C LEU A 487 11.14 -0.28 4.71
N ASN A 488 12.18 0.30 5.29
CA ASN A 488 12.10 1.61 5.93
C ASN A 488 11.59 2.72 4.99
N GLY A 489 11.88 2.62 3.70
CA GLY A 489 11.39 3.51 2.66
C GLY A 489 10.10 3.06 1.97
N GLY A 490 9.62 1.85 2.25
CA GLY A 490 8.57 1.18 1.50
C GLY A 490 9.10 0.15 0.50
N TYR A 491 8.21 -0.57 -0.16
CA TYR A 491 8.60 -1.56 -1.16
C TYR A 491 9.36 -0.92 -2.33
N ILE A 492 10.42 -1.57 -2.75
CA ILE A 492 11.15 -1.26 -3.98
C ILE A 492 10.57 -2.08 -5.14
N SER A 493 10.23 -3.34 -4.87
CA SER A 493 9.73 -4.32 -5.82
C SER A 493 8.79 -5.28 -5.11
N ASP A 494 8.15 -6.18 -5.83
CA ASP A 494 7.51 -7.41 -5.35
C ASP A 494 8.54 -8.51 -5.01
N HIS A 495 9.83 -8.24 -5.27
CA HIS A 495 10.97 -9.02 -4.79
C HIS A 495 11.76 -8.26 -3.71
N TYR A 496 12.49 -8.99 -2.88
CA TYR A 496 13.60 -8.50 -2.10
C TYR A 496 14.90 -8.73 -2.85
N GLY A 497 15.84 -7.78 -2.75
CA GLY A 497 17.19 -7.99 -3.28
C GLY A 497 17.97 -9.01 -2.46
N VAL A 498 18.96 -9.63 -3.07
CA VAL A 498 19.96 -10.47 -2.40
C VAL A 498 21.32 -9.82 -2.48
N PHE A 499 22.00 -9.77 -1.36
CA PHE A 499 23.39 -9.32 -1.24
C PHE A 499 24.29 -10.48 -0.85
N ALA A 500 25.48 -10.55 -1.46
CA ALA A 500 26.56 -11.41 -1.00
C ALA A 500 27.93 -10.73 -1.18
N SER A 501 28.91 -11.11 -0.38
CA SER A 501 30.31 -10.80 -0.61
C SER A 501 31.06 -12.04 -1.06
N VAL A 502 32.07 -11.85 -1.90
CA VAL A 502 32.82 -12.93 -2.54
C VAL A 502 34.33 -12.71 -2.37
N LYS A 503 35.01 -13.72 -1.89
CA LYS A 503 36.47 -13.78 -1.84
C LYS A 503 36.98 -14.52 -3.05
N PHE A 504 37.94 -13.92 -3.81
CA PHE A 504 38.56 -14.49 -4.98
C PHE A 504 40.08 -14.73 -4.80
#